data_72a827626c31272263c26e1c5eefb275
#
_entry.id   72a827626c31272263c26e1c5eefb275
#
_cell.length_a   1.000
_cell.length_b   1.000
_cell.length_c   1.000
_cell.angle_alpha   90.00
_cell.angle_beta   90.00
_cell.angle_gamma   90.00
#
_symmetry.space_group_name_H-M   'P 1'
#
loop_
_entity.id
_entity.type
_entity.pdbx_description
1 polymer ?
#
loop_
_entity_poly.entity_id
_entity_poly.type
_entity_poly.pdbx_seq_one_letter_code
_entity_poly.pdbx_strand_id
1 'polypeptide(L)'
;MLDGLEGPILYSEHLVGDGQEMFEHAAKLQFEGIVSKRADAPYRSDRNEGWLKIKTSQRAKFPVVGFVKDPTGVAALYLGKRKGNGLVYMGKVGTGWSRTVSNQIRKQLDTVVTPKSKLTKPIRKPKATWVEPRFVAEVEFRDITSEGLLRASSFKGLSKRN
;
A
#
# COMPACT_ATOMS: atom_id res chain seq x y z
N MET A 1 -6.08 -1.30 38.76
CA MET A 1 -7.27 -0.60 39.27
C MET A 1 -8.50 -0.66 38.36
N LEU A 2 -8.43 -1.45 37.28
CA LEU A 2 -9.58 -1.72 36.37
C LEU A 2 -9.93 -3.22 36.31
N ASP A 3 -9.18 -4.08 37.03
CA ASP A 3 -9.50 -5.50 37.18
C ASP A 3 -10.82 -5.68 37.94
N GLY A 4 -11.77 -6.36 37.34
CA GLY A 4 -13.07 -6.67 37.98
C GLY A 4 -14.20 -5.67 37.65
N LEU A 5 -14.04 -4.72 36.77
CA LEU A 5 -15.14 -3.89 36.28
C LEU A 5 -15.98 -4.64 35.26
N GLU A 6 -17.21 -5.01 35.61
CA GLU A 6 -18.24 -5.44 34.67
C GLU A 6 -18.83 -4.18 34.00
N GLY A 7 -18.53 -3.96 32.70
CA GLY A 7 -19.06 -2.81 31.99
C GLY A 7 -18.45 -2.61 30.58
N PRO A 8 -18.81 -1.53 29.88
CA PRO A 8 -18.31 -1.24 28.53
C PRO A 8 -16.82 -0.80 28.50
N ILE A 9 -16.18 -0.65 29.66
CA ILE A 9 -14.75 -0.27 29.78
C ILE A 9 -13.96 -1.53 30.05
N LEU A 10 -13.10 -1.91 29.12
CA LEU A 10 -12.20 -3.06 29.25
C LEU A 10 -10.76 -2.56 29.41
N TYR A 11 -9.99 -3.26 30.26
CA TYR A 11 -8.55 -3.07 30.31
C TYR A 11 -7.93 -3.57 29.00
N SER A 12 -7.12 -2.72 28.36
CA SER A 12 -6.36 -3.14 27.18
C SER A 12 -5.06 -3.79 27.62
N GLU A 13 -4.98 -5.09 27.48
CA GLU A 13 -3.76 -5.84 27.77
C GLU A 13 -2.58 -5.33 26.95
N HIS A 14 -1.38 -5.42 27.52
CA HIS A 14 -0.14 -5.06 26.88
C HIS A 14 0.96 -6.07 27.21
N LEU A 15 1.96 -6.15 26.34
CA LEU A 15 3.14 -6.97 26.54
C LEU A 15 4.33 -6.05 26.81
N VAL A 16 5.12 -6.40 27.84
CA VAL A 16 6.40 -5.74 28.12
C VAL A 16 7.50 -6.66 27.61
N GLY A 17 8.38 -6.16 26.73
CA GLY A 17 9.45 -6.96 26.16
C GLY A 17 10.06 -6.40 24.90
N ASP A 18 10.67 -7.27 24.09
CA ASP A 18 11.32 -6.90 22.84
C ASP A 18 10.30 -6.51 21.77
N GLY A 19 10.33 -5.24 21.40
CA GLY A 19 9.45 -4.68 20.37
C GLY A 19 9.67 -5.30 18.99
N GLN A 20 10.87 -5.80 18.67
CA GLN A 20 11.18 -6.46 17.41
C GLN A 20 10.48 -7.81 17.31
N GLU A 21 10.55 -8.63 18.36
CA GLU A 21 9.88 -9.93 18.41
C GLU A 21 8.35 -9.75 18.28
N MET A 22 7.79 -8.79 19.02
CA MET A 22 6.36 -8.47 18.92
C MET A 22 5.96 -8.00 17.52
N PHE A 23 6.80 -7.20 16.86
CA PHE A 23 6.57 -6.77 15.49
C PHE A 23 6.56 -7.95 14.52
N GLU A 24 7.48 -8.90 14.64
CA GLU A 24 7.56 -10.09 13.81
C GLU A 24 6.33 -11.00 14.00
N HIS A 25 5.87 -11.18 15.23
CA HIS A 25 4.64 -11.90 15.52
C HIS A 25 3.40 -11.21 14.92
N ALA A 26 3.29 -9.90 15.09
CA ALA A 26 2.21 -9.11 14.50
C ALA A 26 2.19 -9.21 12.96
N ALA A 27 3.38 -9.21 12.32
CA ALA A 27 3.50 -9.38 10.88
C ALA A 27 3.06 -10.78 10.43
N LYS A 28 3.45 -11.85 11.14
CA LYS A 28 3.02 -13.23 10.87
C LYS A 28 1.49 -13.40 11.00
N LEU A 29 0.89 -12.74 11.99
CA LEU A 29 -0.56 -12.74 12.23
C LEU A 29 -1.32 -11.76 11.31
N GLN A 30 -0.63 -11.07 10.41
CA GLN A 30 -1.19 -10.08 9.48
C GLN A 30 -1.91 -8.90 10.18
N PHE A 31 -1.49 -8.52 11.36
CA PHE A 31 -1.96 -7.31 12.01
C PHE A 31 -1.50 -6.07 11.22
N GLU A 32 -2.25 -4.96 11.32
CA GLU A 32 -1.87 -3.69 10.65
C GLU A 32 -0.51 -3.17 11.14
N GLY A 33 -0.16 -3.47 12.37
CA GLY A 33 1.06 -3.03 13.04
C GLY A 33 0.93 -3.14 14.54
N ILE A 34 1.91 -2.60 15.23
CA ILE A 34 1.95 -2.51 16.69
C ILE A 34 1.99 -1.05 17.14
N VAL A 35 1.59 -0.79 18.37
CA VAL A 35 1.83 0.48 19.05
C VAL A 35 2.85 0.21 20.17
N SER A 36 4.08 0.70 19.97
CA SER A 36 5.11 0.68 20.99
C SER A 36 4.96 1.92 21.89
N LYS A 37 4.94 1.71 23.20
CA LYS A 37 4.76 2.77 24.19
C LYS A 37 5.94 2.75 25.15
N ARG A 38 6.50 3.90 25.47
CA ARG A 38 7.50 4.01 26.53
C ARG A 38 6.84 3.76 27.88
N ALA A 39 7.35 2.79 28.63
CA ALA A 39 6.78 2.42 29.94
C ALA A 39 6.95 3.53 31.00
N ASP A 40 8.00 4.35 30.88
CA ASP A 40 8.35 5.47 31.77
C ASP A 40 7.71 6.81 31.39
N ALA A 41 6.95 6.87 30.26
CA ALA A 41 6.34 8.10 29.80
C ALA A 41 4.93 8.28 30.36
N PRO A 42 4.59 9.48 30.92
CA PRO A 42 3.23 9.78 31.32
C PRO A 42 2.29 9.82 30.13
N TYR A 43 1.01 9.51 30.35
CA TYR A 43 -0.01 9.68 29.32
C TYR A 43 -0.12 11.15 28.90
N ARG A 44 -0.15 11.37 27.58
CA ARG A 44 -0.45 12.66 26.97
C ARG A 44 -1.47 12.44 25.84
N SER A 45 -2.44 13.35 25.71
CA SER A 45 -3.46 13.31 24.64
C SER A 45 -3.04 14.00 23.34
N ASP A 46 -1.77 14.39 23.23
CA ASP A 46 -1.16 14.99 22.03
C ASP A 46 -0.33 13.97 21.25
N ARG A 47 0.11 14.35 20.05
CA ARG A 47 1.11 13.59 19.28
C ARG A 47 2.49 13.79 19.89
N ASN A 48 3.07 12.72 20.39
CA ASN A 48 4.40 12.73 21.00
C ASN A 48 5.18 11.46 20.65
N GLU A 49 6.47 11.42 20.99
CA GLU A 49 7.35 10.29 20.70
C GLU A 49 7.27 9.14 21.72
N GLY A 50 6.46 9.29 22.78
CA GLY A 50 6.22 8.24 23.78
C GLY A 50 5.39 7.07 23.23
N TRP A 51 4.65 7.30 22.14
CA TRP A 51 3.82 6.29 21.48
C TRP A 51 4.15 6.23 20.01
N LEU A 52 4.69 5.09 19.55
CA LEU A 52 5.10 4.87 18.17
C LEU A 52 4.19 3.82 17.52
N LYS A 53 3.48 4.22 16.46
CA LYS A 53 2.76 3.27 15.60
C LYS A 53 3.73 2.72 14.55
N ILE A 54 4.03 1.42 14.63
CA ILE A 54 4.91 0.70 13.72
C ILE A 54 4.05 -0.21 12.85
N LYS A 55 4.01 0.07 11.54
CA LYS A 55 3.18 -0.69 10.59
C LYS A 55 3.94 -1.89 10.02
N THR A 56 3.24 -2.99 9.80
CA THR A 56 3.76 -4.22 9.16
C THR A 56 3.63 -4.19 7.63
N SER A 57 3.53 -2.99 7.02
CA SER A 57 3.37 -2.84 5.58
C SER A 57 4.57 -3.39 4.81
N GLN A 58 4.28 -4.02 3.67
CA GLN A 58 5.25 -4.52 2.70
C GLN A 58 5.50 -3.48 1.61
N ARG A 59 6.67 -3.56 0.97
CA ARG A 59 6.99 -2.77 -0.23
C ARG A 59 7.45 -3.67 -1.35
N ALA A 60 6.92 -3.43 -2.55
CA ALA A 60 7.37 -4.12 -3.75
C ALA A 60 7.15 -3.25 -5.00
N LYS A 61 7.82 -3.64 -6.09
CA LYS A 61 7.72 -2.99 -7.40
C LYS A 61 6.81 -3.79 -8.32
N PHE A 62 5.85 -3.10 -8.93
CA PHE A 62 4.87 -3.69 -9.84
C PHE A 62 4.88 -2.98 -11.18
N PRO A 63 4.91 -3.71 -12.32
CA PRO A 63 4.69 -3.13 -13.64
C PRO A 63 3.40 -2.33 -13.70
N VAL A 64 3.47 -1.10 -14.22
CA VAL A 64 2.30 -0.29 -14.53
C VAL A 64 1.74 -0.76 -15.86
N VAL A 65 0.48 -1.19 -15.87
CA VAL A 65 -0.20 -1.73 -17.07
C VAL A 65 -1.27 -0.78 -17.62
N GLY A 66 -1.62 0.25 -16.84
CA GLY A 66 -2.58 1.28 -17.22
C GLY A 66 -2.76 2.31 -16.13
N PHE A 67 -3.51 3.36 -16.42
CA PHE A 67 -3.84 4.41 -15.47
C PHE A 67 -5.22 5.01 -15.73
N VAL A 68 -5.75 5.70 -14.76
CA VAL A 68 -6.95 6.53 -14.89
C VAL A 68 -6.50 7.98 -14.98
N LYS A 69 -6.99 8.67 -16.02
CA LYS A 69 -6.72 10.11 -16.21
C LYS A 69 -7.44 10.93 -15.14
N ASP A 70 -6.76 11.95 -14.65
CA ASP A 70 -7.29 13.08 -13.91
C ASP A 70 -7.07 14.35 -14.75
N PRO A 71 -7.78 15.45 -14.57
CA PRO A 71 -7.63 16.65 -15.40
C PRO A 71 -6.17 17.10 -15.62
N THR A 72 -5.34 16.99 -14.59
CA THR A 72 -3.93 17.42 -14.64
C THR A 72 -2.91 16.31 -14.44
N GLY A 73 -3.35 15.09 -14.08
CA GLY A 73 -2.44 14.00 -13.71
C GLY A 73 -3.06 12.63 -13.84
N VAL A 74 -2.83 11.79 -12.84
CA VAL A 74 -3.39 10.43 -12.73
C VAL A 74 -4.23 10.30 -11.46
N ALA A 75 -5.42 9.71 -11.58
CA ALA A 75 -6.27 9.38 -10.45
C ALA A 75 -5.93 8.00 -9.86
N ALA A 76 -5.42 7.07 -10.67
CA ALA A 76 -5.00 5.75 -10.22
C ALA A 76 -4.06 5.11 -11.25
N LEU A 77 -3.19 4.21 -10.77
CA LEU A 77 -2.37 3.31 -11.58
C LEU A 77 -2.91 1.89 -11.47
N TYR A 78 -3.06 1.20 -12.58
CA TYR A 78 -3.33 -0.23 -12.63
C TYR A 78 -2.01 -1.00 -12.65
N LEU A 79 -1.90 -1.98 -11.77
CA LEU A 79 -0.67 -2.72 -11.51
C LEU A 79 -0.79 -4.15 -12.01
N GLY A 80 0.31 -4.68 -12.49
CA GLY A 80 0.44 -6.08 -12.88
C GLY A 80 1.57 -6.78 -12.13
N LYS A 81 1.55 -8.11 -12.13
CA LYS A 81 2.65 -8.96 -11.69
C LYS A 81 2.97 -9.97 -12.78
N ARG A 82 4.24 -10.24 -13.02
CA ARG A 82 4.64 -11.32 -13.93
C ARG A 82 4.29 -12.67 -13.35
N LYS A 83 3.66 -13.51 -14.18
CA LYS A 83 3.41 -14.92 -13.90
C LYS A 83 3.74 -15.71 -15.15
N GLY A 84 4.88 -16.42 -15.14
CA GLY A 84 5.44 -17.00 -16.36
C GLY A 84 5.73 -15.91 -17.40
N ASN A 85 5.31 -16.12 -18.63
CA ASN A 85 5.48 -15.16 -19.75
C ASN A 85 4.40 -14.06 -19.79
N GLY A 86 3.42 -14.09 -18.89
CA GLY A 86 2.31 -13.15 -18.88
C GLY A 86 2.33 -12.14 -17.74
N LEU A 87 1.35 -11.24 -17.78
CA LEU A 87 1.05 -10.27 -16.74
C LEU A 87 -0.34 -10.53 -16.17
N VAL A 88 -0.44 -10.67 -14.85
CA VAL A 88 -1.72 -10.76 -14.14
C VAL A 88 -2.01 -9.45 -13.41
N TYR A 89 -3.28 -9.09 -13.34
CA TYR A 89 -3.72 -7.89 -12.65
C TYR A 89 -3.54 -8.02 -11.13
N MET A 90 -3.00 -6.98 -10.50
CA MET A 90 -2.72 -6.94 -9.06
C MET A 90 -3.51 -5.86 -8.32
N GLY A 91 -4.46 -5.22 -8.99
CA GLY A 91 -5.21 -4.13 -8.38
C GLY A 91 -4.77 -2.75 -8.86
N LYS A 92 -5.19 -1.74 -8.12
CA LYS A 92 -4.86 -0.34 -8.41
C LYS A 92 -4.29 0.35 -7.17
N VAL A 93 -3.46 1.37 -7.40
CA VAL A 93 -3.06 2.35 -6.39
C VAL A 93 -3.55 3.74 -6.80
N GLY A 94 -4.16 4.47 -5.88
CA GLY A 94 -4.76 5.79 -6.13
C GLY A 94 -4.38 6.84 -5.09
N THR A 95 -3.37 6.55 -4.25
CA THR A 95 -2.90 7.43 -3.18
C THR A 95 -1.39 7.38 -3.05
N GLY A 96 -0.81 8.29 -2.28
CA GLY A 96 0.63 8.29 -1.97
C GLY A 96 1.45 9.22 -2.85
N TRP A 97 0.83 10.06 -3.67
CA TRP A 97 1.48 11.11 -4.46
C TRP A 97 0.89 12.50 -4.20
N SER A 98 1.71 13.53 -4.41
CA SER A 98 1.27 14.91 -4.51
C SER A 98 0.75 15.23 -5.93
N ARG A 99 0.10 16.38 -6.10
CA ARG A 99 -0.37 16.85 -7.40
C ARG A 99 0.78 16.97 -8.42
N THR A 100 1.93 17.47 -7.99
CA THR A 100 3.13 17.58 -8.83
C THR A 100 3.62 16.21 -9.29
N VAL A 101 3.72 15.25 -8.38
CA VAL A 101 4.13 13.87 -8.71
C VAL A 101 3.12 13.20 -9.63
N SER A 102 1.82 13.38 -9.40
CA SER A 102 0.75 12.87 -10.28
C SER A 102 0.90 13.38 -11.72
N ASN A 103 1.21 14.67 -11.90
CA ASN A 103 1.47 15.26 -13.22
C ASN A 103 2.71 14.69 -13.88
N GLN A 104 3.79 14.46 -13.13
CA GLN A 104 5.02 13.84 -13.64
C GLN A 104 4.77 12.39 -14.07
N ILE A 105 4.05 11.61 -13.27
CA ILE A 105 3.62 10.25 -13.61
C ILE A 105 2.85 10.27 -14.94
N ARG A 106 1.89 11.18 -15.07
CA ARG A 106 1.07 11.32 -16.28
C ARG A 106 1.94 11.56 -17.52
N LYS A 107 2.85 12.54 -17.47
CA LYS A 107 3.77 12.84 -18.58
C LYS A 107 4.60 11.63 -19.01
N GLN A 108 5.08 10.84 -18.06
CA GLN A 108 5.88 9.64 -18.35
C GLN A 108 5.01 8.54 -18.98
N LEU A 109 3.82 8.28 -18.45
CA LEU A 109 2.95 7.22 -18.95
C LEU A 109 2.31 7.54 -20.29
N ASP A 110 2.07 8.81 -20.60
CA ASP A 110 1.56 9.23 -21.92
C ASP A 110 2.53 8.87 -23.07
N THR A 111 3.83 8.70 -22.80
CA THR A 111 4.83 8.28 -23.81
C THR A 111 4.75 6.80 -24.20
N VAL A 112 4.02 6.00 -23.46
CA VAL A 112 3.95 4.54 -23.64
C VAL A 112 2.51 4.00 -23.72
N VAL A 113 1.56 4.86 -24.10
CA VAL A 113 0.15 4.47 -24.28
C VAL A 113 0.01 3.41 -25.38
N THR A 114 -0.86 2.46 -25.15
CA THR A 114 -1.19 1.37 -26.08
C THR A 114 -2.72 1.18 -26.19
N PRO A 115 -3.24 0.79 -27.35
CA PRO A 115 -4.69 0.66 -27.52
C PRO A 115 -5.30 -0.51 -26.74
N LYS A 116 -4.50 -1.52 -26.38
CA LYS A 116 -4.97 -2.73 -25.69
C LYS A 116 -4.17 -3.02 -24.43
N SER A 117 -4.84 -3.63 -23.44
CA SER A 117 -4.20 -4.14 -22.24
C SER A 117 -3.15 -5.20 -22.57
N LYS A 118 -2.03 -5.19 -21.85
CA LYS A 118 -0.99 -6.24 -21.90
C LYS A 118 -1.18 -7.34 -20.83
N LEU A 119 -2.30 -7.29 -20.13
CA LEU A 119 -2.67 -8.35 -19.19
C LEU A 119 -3.06 -9.63 -19.94
N THR A 120 -2.65 -10.77 -19.41
CA THR A 120 -2.97 -12.11 -19.96
C THR A 120 -4.49 -12.36 -19.97
N LYS A 121 -5.18 -11.95 -18.91
CA LYS A 121 -6.65 -11.97 -18.84
C LYS A 121 -7.17 -10.54 -18.97
N PRO A 122 -7.99 -10.23 -19.98
CA PRO A 122 -8.61 -8.92 -20.12
C PRO A 122 -9.47 -8.60 -18.89
N ILE A 123 -9.40 -7.34 -18.44
CA ILE A 123 -10.27 -6.82 -17.39
C ILE A 123 -11.09 -5.65 -17.93
N ARG A 124 -12.34 -5.56 -17.53
CA ARG A 124 -13.22 -4.45 -17.93
C ARG A 124 -12.99 -3.25 -17.02
N LYS A 125 -12.28 -2.24 -17.53
CA LYS A 125 -12.02 -0.97 -16.86
C LYS A 125 -12.27 0.19 -17.82
N PRO A 126 -13.52 0.70 -17.93
CA PRO A 126 -13.91 1.67 -18.97
C PRO A 126 -13.09 2.98 -18.96
N LYS A 127 -12.58 3.39 -17.79
CA LYS A 127 -11.77 4.61 -17.62
C LYS A 127 -10.26 4.36 -17.75
N ALA A 128 -9.84 3.15 -18.11
CA ALA A 128 -8.42 2.83 -18.20
C ALA A 128 -7.81 3.37 -19.50
N THR A 129 -6.67 4.03 -19.37
CA THR A 129 -5.71 4.23 -20.46
C THR A 129 -4.61 3.18 -20.28
N TRP A 130 -4.52 2.24 -21.22
CA TRP A 130 -3.54 1.14 -21.16
C TRP A 130 -2.16 1.62 -21.62
N VAL A 131 -1.11 1.02 -21.06
CA VAL A 131 0.29 1.36 -21.37
C VAL A 131 1.13 0.11 -21.57
N GLU A 132 2.21 0.25 -22.36
CA GLU A 132 3.29 -0.72 -22.36
C GLU A 132 3.95 -0.74 -20.96
N PRO A 133 4.22 -1.93 -20.38
CA PRO A 133 4.73 -2.04 -19.00
C PRO A 133 6.22 -1.70 -18.91
N ARG A 134 6.60 -0.52 -19.39
CA ARG A 134 7.98 0.03 -19.36
C ARG A 134 8.31 0.73 -18.06
N PHE A 135 7.30 0.97 -17.22
CA PHE A 135 7.47 1.58 -15.90
C PHE A 135 7.04 0.62 -14.82
N VAL A 136 7.70 0.71 -13.67
CA VAL A 136 7.35 0.02 -12.43
C VAL A 136 7.05 1.03 -11.35
N ALA A 137 5.94 0.82 -10.65
CA ALA A 137 5.57 1.58 -9.47
C ALA A 137 6.04 0.82 -8.23
N GLU A 138 6.79 1.50 -7.37
CA GLU A 138 7.04 1.04 -6.01
C GLU A 138 5.82 1.36 -5.18
N VAL A 139 5.28 0.34 -4.51
CA VAL A 139 4.04 0.44 -3.77
C VAL A 139 4.21 -0.19 -2.40
N GLU A 140 3.79 0.54 -1.38
CA GLU A 140 3.58 0.02 -0.05
C GLU A 140 2.16 -0.51 0.05
N PHE A 141 1.99 -1.70 0.61
CA PHE A 141 0.70 -2.35 0.75
C PHE A 141 0.68 -3.21 2.01
N ARG A 142 -0.51 -3.48 2.55
CA ARG A 142 -0.66 -4.30 3.76
C ARG A 142 -0.51 -5.78 3.45
N ASP A 143 -1.33 -6.28 2.55
CA ASP A 143 -1.43 -7.69 2.18
C ASP A 143 -1.92 -7.86 0.73
N ILE A 144 -1.98 -9.10 0.29
CA ILE A 144 -2.57 -9.49 -0.99
C ILE A 144 -3.82 -10.33 -0.67
N THR A 145 -4.97 -9.94 -1.21
CA THR A 145 -6.23 -10.66 -0.99
C THR A 145 -6.21 -12.07 -1.60
N SER A 146 -7.16 -12.92 -1.23
CA SER A 146 -7.35 -14.25 -1.84
C SER A 146 -7.55 -14.19 -3.36
N GLU A 147 -8.06 -13.08 -3.87
CA GLU A 147 -8.23 -12.82 -5.31
C GLU A 147 -6.91 -12.35 -5.98
N GLY A 148 -5.82 -12.22 -5.23
CA GLY A 148 -4.51 -11.78 -5.72
C GLY A 148 -4.39 -10.26 -5.91
N LEU A 149 -5.21 -9.45 -5.23
CA LEU A 149 -5.19 -7.99 -5.35
C LEU A 149 -4.48 -7.33 -4.16
N LEU A 150 -3.73 -6.27 -4.44
CA LEU A 150 -3.09 -5.45 -3.41
C LEU A 150 -4.13 -4.74 -2.54
N ARG A 151 -3.95 -4.80 -1.23
CA ARG A 151 -4.83 -4.19 -0.23
C ARG A 151 -4.14 -3.04 0.50
N ALA A 152 -4.89 -1.95 0.73
CA ALA A 152 -4.40 -0.74 1.38
C ALA A 152 -3.11 -0.18 0.74
N SER A 153 -3.09 -0.14 -0.60
CA SER A 153 -1.92 0.25 -1.38
C SER A 153 -1.67 1.76 -1.40
N SER A 154 -0.39 2.16 -1.29
CA SER A 154 0.08 3.55 -1.37
C SER A 154 1.31 3.62 -2.25
N PHE A 155 1.34 4.54 -3.21
CA PHE A 155 2.45 4.78 -4.11
C PHE A 155 3.65 5.38 -3.38
N LYS A 156 4.87 4.95 -3.74
CA LYS A 156 6.13 5.45 -3.19
C LYS A 156 7.09 5.96 -4.26
N GLY A 157 7.00 5.46 -5.49
CA GLY A 157 7.87 5.90 -6.57
C GLY A 157 7.54 5.26 -7.91
N LEU A 158 8.03 5.90 -9.00
CA LEU A 158 7.96 5.38 -10.37
C LEU A 158 9.38 5.32 -10.94
N SER A 159 9.74 4.22 -11.58
CA SER A 159 11.02 4.05 -12.27
C SER A 159 10.83 3.35 -13.62
N LYS A 160 11.76 3.58 -14.54
CA LYS A 160 11.81 2.79 -15.77
C LYS A 160 12.20 1.35 -15.42
N ARG A 161 11.65 0.44 -16.16
CA ARG A 161 12.04 -0.96 -16.09
C ARG A 161 13.30 -1.14 -16.94
N ASN A 162 14.35 -1.63 -16.34
CA ASN A 162 15.54 -2.14 -17.03
C ASN A 162 15.21 -3.43 -17.78
#